data_1823b3319d426afc40acb8f878306c2b
#
_entry.id   1823b3319d426afc40acb8f878306c2b
#
_cell.length_a   1.000
_cell.length_b   1.000
_cell.length_c   1.000
_cell.angle_alpha   90.00
_cell.angle_beta   90.00
_cell.angle_gamma   90.00
#
_symmetry.space_group_name_H-M   'P 1'
#
loop_
_entity.id
_entity.type
_entity.pdbx_description
1 polymer ?
#
loop_
_entity_poly.entity_id
_entity_poly.type
_entity_poly.pdbx_seq_one_letter_code
_entity_poly.pdbx_strand_id
1 'polypeptide(L)'
;MNITPAELKTRLERGETLRLIDVREAEEWAVARLPQAELIPLSQFQQRAMQELAPEETIVLYCHHGMRSARAQGYLKAQGYANVLNLTGGIDAWAVQVDPAMKRY
;
A
#
# COMPACT_ATOMS: atom_id res chain seq x y z
N MET A 1 2.59 -12.41 -1.46
CA MET A 1 3.94 -11.79 -1.42
C MET A 1 3.93 -10.56 -0.54
N ASN A 2 5.04 -10.31 0.12
CA ASN A 2 5.17 -9.19 1.05
C ASN A 2 6.41 -8.37 0.73
N ILE A 3 6.42 -7.12 1.19
CA ILE A 3 7.59 -6.25 1.12
C ILE A 3 7.77 -5.59 2.48
N THR A 4 9.00 -5.52 2.96
CA THR A 4 9.30 -4.86 4.24
C THR A 4 9.38 -3.34 4.04
N PRO A 5 9.23 -2.54 5.13
CA PRO A 5 9.44 -1.10 5.03
C PRO A 5 10.81 -0.73 4.47
N ALA A 6 11.88 -1.42 4.88
CA ALA A 6 13.23 -1.14 4.38
C ALA A 6 13.35 -1.42 2.87
N GLU A 7 12.78 -2.53 2.41
CA GLU A 7 12.77 -2.87 0.98
C GLU A 7 12.00 -1.85 0.16
N LEU A 8 10.83 -1.42 0.66
CA LEU A 8 10.04 -0.41 -0.03
C LEU A 8 10.79 0.92 -0.11
N LYS A 9 11.40 1.34 1.01
CA LYS A 9 12.21 2.56 1.04
C LYS A 9 13.30 2.52 -0.04
N THR A 10 14.02 1.40 -0.14
CA THR A 10 15.07 1.22 -1.13
C THR A 10 14.53 1.35 -2.55
N ARG A 11 13.39 0.72 -2.86
CA ARG A 11 12.79 0.79 -4.20
C ARG A 11 12.36 2.22 -4.54
N LEU A 12 11.75 2.92 -3.58
CA LEU A 12 11.34 4.31 -3.79
C LEU A 12 12.55 5.22 -4.01
N GLU A 13 13.64 5.03 -3.27
CA GLU A 13 14.86 5.81 -3.42
C GLU A 13 15.54 5.56 -4.77
N ARG A 14 15.41 4.36 -5.32
CA ARG A 14 15.93 4.03 -6.64
C ARG A 14 15.07 4.59 -7.77
N GLY A 15 13.92 5.13 -7.47
CA GLY A 15 12.98 5.63 -8.47
C GLY A 15 12.31 4.52 -9.27
N GLU A 16 12.18 3.32 -8.73
CA GLU A 16 11.52 2.21 -9.40
C GLU A 16 10.05 2.54 -9.66
N THR A 17 9.56 2.16 -10.84
CA THR A 17 8.17 2.38 -11.21
C THR A 17 7.28 1.38 -10.48
N LEU A 18 6.49 1.89 -9.55
CA LEU A 18 5.47 1.10 -8.85
C LEU A 18 4.31 1.99 -8.42
N ARG A 19 3.17 1.35 -8.17
CA ARG A 19 2.00 2.04 -7.64
C ARG A 19 1.92 1.72 -6.15
N LEU A 20 1.93 2.75 -5.32
CA LEU A 20 1.81 2.61 -3.86
C LEU A 20 0.41 3.03 -3.46
N ILE A 21 -0.39 2.07 -3.01
CA ILE A 21 -1.82 2.25 -2.78
C ILE A 21 -2.14 2.09 -1.30
N ASP A 22 -2.72 3.14 -0.73
CA ASP A 22 -3.23 3.16 0.63
C ASP A 22 -4.69 2.71 0.60
N VAL A 23 -5.00 1.62 1.30
CA VAL A 23 -6.38 1.10 1.34
C VAL A 23 -7.11 1.46 2.65
N ARG A 24 -6.54 2.40 3.42
CA ARG A 24 -7.20 2.93 4.62
C ARG A 24 -8.32 3.89 4.22
N GLU A 25 -9.04 4.41 5.19
CA GLU A 25 -10.09 5.38 4.93
C GLU A 25 -9.53 6.82 4.94
N ALA A 26 -10.32 7.77 4.45
CA ALA A 26 -9.88 9.15 4.27
C ALA A 26 -9.43 9.82 5.58
N GLU A 27 -10.05 9.48 6.70
CA GLU A 27 -9.68 10.03 8.01
C GLU A 27 -8.26 9.61 8.41
N GLU A 28 -7.88 8.38 8.10
CA GLU A 28 -6.54 7.87 8.38
C GLU A 28 -5.50 8.51 7.46
N TRP A 29 -5.84 8.67 6.20
CA TRP A 29 -5.01 9.37 5.21
C TRP A 29 -4.69 10.80 5.64
N ALA A 30 -5.65 11.47 6.26
CA ALA A 30 -5.46 12.84 6.76
C ALA A 30 -4.48 12.90 7.93
N VAL A 31 -4.34 11.82 8.71
CA VAL A 31 -3.40 11.77 9.84
C VAL A 31 -1.97 11.65 9.37
N ALA A 32 -1.69 10.70 8.50
CA ALA A 32 -0.36 10.44 7.95
C ALA A 32 -0.49 9.54 6.72
N ARG A 33 0.49 9.61 5.82
CA ARG A 33 0.52 8.77 4.61
C ARG A 33 1.96 8.61 4.15
N LEU A 34 2.24 7.56 3.39
CA LEU A 34 3.54 7.36 2.80
C LEU A 34 3.75 8.33 1.63
N PRO A 35 5.02 8.68 1.33
CA PRO A 35 5.30 9.50 0.16
C PRO A 35 4.89 8.78 -1.13
N GLN A 36 4.38 9.51 -2.09
CA GLN A 36 3.95 9.01 -3.42
C GLN A 36 2.72 8.09 -3.38
N ALA A 37 2.08 7.93 -2.22
CA ALA A 37 0.91 7.06 -2.10
C ALA A 37 -0.32 7.66 -2.77
N GLU A 38 -1.20 6.78 -3.22
CA GLU A 38 -2.52 7.12 -3.75
C GLU A 38 -3.56 6.42 -2.87
N LEU A 39 -4.67 7.08 -2.59
CA LEU A 39 -5.72 6.51 -1.75
C LEU A 39 -6.80 5.82 -2.58
N ILE A 40 -6.99 4.53 -2.34
CA ILE A 40 -8.16 3.78 -2.81
C ILE A 40 -8.70 3.06 -1.57
N PRO A 41 -9.65 3.66 -0.84
CA PRO A 41 -10.14 3.05 0.41
C PRO A 41 -10.72 1.67 0.18
N LEU A 42 -10.53 0.78 1.17
CA LEU A 42 -11.04 -0.59 1.06
C LEU A 42 -12.55 -0.61 0.80
N SER A 43 -13.28 0.34 1.39
CA SER A 43 -14.74 0.47 1.18
C SER A 43 -15.13 0.74 -0.27
N GLN A 44 -14.19 1.24 -1.10
CA GLN A 44 -14.41 1.54 -2.51
C GLN A 44 -13.53 0.69 -3.44
N PHE A 45 -12.79 -0.26 -2.87
CA PHE A 45 -11.71 -0.91 -3.60
C PHE A 45 -12.21 -1.70 -4.81
N GLN A 46 -13.28 -2.48 -4.64
CA GLN A 46 -13.80 -3.30 -5.73
C GLN A 46 -14.30 -2.47 -6.91
N GLN A 47 -14.92 -1.32 -6.63
CA GLN A 47 -15.43 -0.45 -7.69
C GLN A 47 -14.31 0.29 -8.44
N ARG A 48 -13.23 0.63 -7.74
CA ARG A 48 -12.22 1.54 -8.27
C ARG A 48 -10.97 0.83 -8.78
N ALA A 49 -10.55 -0.26 -8.13
CA ALA A 49 -9.25 -0.86 -8.41
C ALA A 49 -9.10 -1.31 -9.88
N MET A 50 -10.13 -1.95 -10.42
CA MET A 50 -10.09 -2.47 -11.78
C MET A 50 -10.01 -1.37 -12.83
N GLN A 51 -10.46 -0.17 -12.50
CA GLN A 51 -10.42 0.99 -13.40
C GLN A 51 -9.11 1.78 -13.27
N GLU A 52 -8.52 1.78 -12.08
CA GLU A 52 -7.37 2.63 -11.75
C GLU A 52 -6.04 1.89 -11.76
N LEU A 53 -6.05 0.57 -11.65
CA LEU A 53 -4.84 -0.25 -11.59
C LEU A 53 -4.83 -1.27 -12.72
N ALA A 54 -3.68 -1.39 -13.40
CA ALA A 54 -3.52 -2.35 -14.50
C ALA A 54 -2.87 -3.64 -13.98
N PRO A 55 -3.27 -4.81 -14.51
CA PRO A 55 -2.77 -6.11 -14.02
C PRO A 55 -1.26 -6.31 -14.16
N GLU A 56 -0.62 -5.62 -15.09
CA GLU A 56 0.82 -5.73 -15.34
C GLU A 56 1.66 -4.79 -14.48
N GLU A 57 1.05 -3.87 -13.75
CA GLU A 57 1.77 -2.94 -12.89
C GLU A 57 2.30 -3.63 -11.63
N THR A 58 3.43 -3.15 -11.12
CA THR A 58 3.88 -3.51 -9.78
C THR A 58 3.13 -2.65 -8.78
N ILE A 59 2.40 -3.29 -7.88
CA ILE A 59 1.51 -2.62 -6.93
C ILE A 59 1.92 -3.01 -5.52
N VAL A 60 2.10 -2.01 -4.67
CA VAL A 60 2.32 -2.21 -3.23
C VAL A 60 1.09 -1.66 -2.50
N LEU A 61 0.46 -2.49 -1.71
CA LEU A 61 -0.71 -2.11 -0.91
C LEU A 61 -0.32 -1.96 0.54
N TYR A 62 -0.89 -0.99 1.23
CA TYR A 62 -0.70 -0.89 2.68
C TYR A 62 -1.95 -0.41 3.39
N CYS A 63 -2.04 -0.75 4.67
CA CYS A 63 -3.03 -0.21 5.60
C CYS A 63 -2.33 0.13 6.92
N HIS A 64 -3.05 0.11 8.05
CA HIS A 64 -2.44 0.45 9.34
C HIS A 64 -1.40 -0.60 9.76
N HIS A 65 -1.79 -1.90 9.79
CA HIS A 65 -0.93 -3.01 10.23
C HIS A 65 -0.75 -4.12 9.19
N GLY A 66 -1.45 -4.09 8.07
CA GLY A 66 -1.29 -5.06 6.99
C GLY A 66 -2.45 -6.02 6.75
N MET A 67 -3.49 -6.02 7.57
CA MET A 67 -4.61 -6.96 7.41
C MET A 67 -5.60 -6.54 6.32
N ARG A 68 -6.02 -5.28 6.30
CA ARG A 68 -6.93 -4.79 5.27
C ARG A 68 -6.28 -4.84 3.90
N SER A 69 -4.99 -4.51 3.82
CA SER A 69 -4.25 -4.56 2.57
C SER A 69 -4.00 -5.99 2.09
N ALA A 70 -3.86 -6.96 3.00
CA ALA A 70 -3.79 -8.37 2.62
C ALA A 70 -5.09 -8.83 1.94
N ARG A 71 -6.24 -8.35 2.40
CA ARG A 71 -7.53 -8.65 1.77
C ARG A 71 -7.62 -8.06 0.37
N ALA A 72 -7.19 -6.80 0.21
CA ALA A 72 -7.14 -6.15 -1.11
C ALA A 72 -6.18 -6.89 -2.05
N GLN A 73 -5.03 -7.33 -1.54
CA GLN A 73 -4.07 -8.13 -2.29
C GLN A 73 -4.70 -9.41 -2.81
N GLY A 74 -5.41 -10.13 -1.94
CA GLY A 74 -6.11 -11.36 -2.34
C GLY A 74 -7.13 -11.13 -3.44
N TYR A 75 -7.86 -10.03 -3.34
CA TYR A 75 -8.83 -9.66 -4.38
C TYR A 75 -8.15 -9.42 -5.73
N LEU A 76 -7.08 -8.63 -5.76
CA LEU A 76 -6.35 -8.34 -7.01
C LEU A 76 -5.74 -9.61 -7.60
N LYS A 77 -5.17 -10.47 -6.77
CA LYS A 77 -4.60 -11.73 -7.25
C LYS A 77 -5.67 -12.62 -7.90
N ALA A 78 -6.86 -12.67 -7.32
CA ALA A 78 -7.98 -13.42 -7.89
C ALA A 78 -8.42 -12.84 -9.23
N GLN A 79 -8.16 -11.56 -9.47
CA GLN A 79 -8.47 -10.88 -10.74
C GLN A 79 -7.33 -10.96 -11.76
N GLY A 80 -6.26 -11.71 -11.48
CA GLY A 80 -5.16 -11.91 -12.42
C GLY A 80 -4.00 -10.92 -12.30
N TYR A 81 -3.96 -10.12 -11.26
CA TYR A 81 -2.84 -9.20 -10.99
C TYR A 81 -1.66 -10.01 -10.45
N ALA A 82 -0.53 -9.97 -11.17
CA ALA A 82 0.62 -10.83 -10.89
C ALA A 82 1.60 -10.24 -9.85
N ASN A 83 1.75 -8.91 -9.83
CA ASN A 83 2.79 -8.26 -9.04
C ASN A 83 2.17 -7.37 -7.96
N VAL A 84 1.54 -7.99 -6.97
CA VAL A 84 0.89 -7.28 -5.87
C VAL A 84 1.56 -7.67 -4.56
N LEU A 85 2.15 -6.69 -3.90
CA LEU A 85 2.88 -6.87 -2.65
C LEU A 85 2.12 -6.19 -1.51
N ASN A 86 2.19 -6.79 -0.32
CA ASN A 86 1.60 -6.21 0.89
C ASN A 86 2.73 -5.68 1.79
N LEU A 87 2.64 -4.42 2.21
CA LEU A 87 3.64 -3.82 3.10
C LEU A 87 3.52 -4.45 4.49
N THR A 88 4.54 -5.21 4.89
CA THR A 88 4.59 -5.91 6.16
C THR A 88 4.50 -4.91 7.33
N GLY A 89 3.50 -5.10 8.18
CA GLY A 89 3.27 -4.23 9.34
C GLY A 89 2.65 -2.88 9.01
N GLY A 90 2.36 -2.60 7.74
CA GLY A 90 1.67 -1.41 7.30
C GLY A 90 2.38 -0.10 7.59
N ILE A 91 1.62 1.00 7.60
CA ILE A 91 2.17 2.32 7.89
C ILE A 91 2.75 2.42 9.30
N ASP A 92 2.25 1.63 10.25
CA ASP A 92 2.80 1.64 11.61
C ASP A 92 4.24 1.14 11.62
N ALA A 93 4.54 0.04 10.94
CA ALA A 93 5.91 -0.45 10.81
C ALA A 93 6.80 0.53 10.05
N TRP A 94 6.27 1.18 9.01
CA TRP A 94 6.99 2.22 8.29
C TRP A 94 7.38 3.37 9.23
N ALA A 95 6.44 3.84 10.04
CA ALA A 95 6.70 4.91 11.00
C ALA A 95 7.80 4.54 12.00
N VAL A 96 7.80 3.30 12.49
CA VAL A 96 8.79 2.83 13.46
C VAL A 96 10.17 2.66 12.83
N GLN A 97 10.23 2.07 11.62
CA GLN A 97 11.48 1.61 11.03
C GLN A 97 12.10 2.60 10.06
N VAL A 98 11.30 3.42 9.39
CA VAL A 98 11.77 4.29 8.31
C VAL A 98 11.61 5.76 8.64
N ASP A 99 10.46 6.16 9.18
CA ASP A 99 10.16 7.58 9.44
C ASP A 99 9.63 7.77 10.87
N PRO A 100 10.53 7.81 11.86
CA PRO A 100 10.11 7.98 13.26
C PRO A 100 9.42 9.31 13.55
N ALA A 101 9.53 10.30 12.66
CA ALA A 101 8.86 11.59 12.79
C ALA A 101 7.40 11.53 12.36
N MET A 102 7.00 10.46 11.67
CA MET A 102 5.62 10.32 11.19
C MET A 102 4.66 10.16 12.36
N LYS A 103 3.52 10.83 12.28
CA LYS A 103 2.49 10.71 13.31
C LYS A 103 1.91 9.30 13.31
N ARG A 104 1.88 8.68 14.47
CA ARG A 104 1.28 7.34 14.68
C ARG A 104 -0.11 7.48 15.29
N TYR A 105 -0.95 6.47 15.06
CA TYR A 105 -2.30 6.48 15.60
C TYR A 105 -2.77 5.10 16.02
#